data_43f14b8647f8537d15e08db699e5b7e3
#
_entry.id   43f14b8647f8537d15e08db699e5b7e3
#
_cell.length_a   1.000
_cell.length_b   1.000
_cell.length_c   1.000
_cell.angle_alpha   90.00
_cell.angle_beta   90.00
_cell.angle_gamma   90.00
#
_symmetry.space_group_name_H-M   'P 1'
#
loop_
_entity.id
_entity.type
_entity.pdbx_description
1 polymer ?
#
loop_
_entity_poly.entity_id
_entity_poly.type
_entity_poly.pdbx_seq_one_letter_code
_entity_poly.pdbx_strand_id
1 'polypeptide(L)'
;MVTAKNPILSGFYPDPSICRAGEDYYIVNSSFVYAPGVPIFHSRDLAHWEQIGNILDRPEQLPVKGSEISQGIYAPTIRFHDGLFYMITTNVSYGGNFIVTAKDPAGPVSYTHLRAHETKAN
;
A
#
# COMPACT_ATOMS: atom_id res chain seq x y z
N MET A 1 -1.32 29.77 5.93
CA MET A 1 -1.06 29.21 4.59
C MET A 1 -0.05 28.09 4.70
N VAL A 2 -0.35 26.95 4.11
CA VAL A 2 0.58 25.82 4.09
C VAL A 2 1.38 25.86 2.78
N THR A 3 2.69 25.71 2.90
CA THR A 3 3.58 25.65 1.74
C THR A 3 4.17 24.27 1.62
N ALA A 4 4.00 23.64 0.46
CA ALA A 4 4.59 22.35 0.16
C ALA A 4 5.92 22.54 -0.60
N LYS A 5 6.89 21.72 -0.26
CA LYS A 5 8.16 21.66 -0.97
C LYS A 5 8.23 20.37 -1.77
N ASN A 6 8.49 20.48 -3.06
CA ASN A 6 8.65 19.28 -3.90
C ASN A 6 10.10 18.82 -3.93
N PRO A 7 10.32 17.48 -3.93
CA PRO A 7 9.29 16.46 -3.77
C PRO A 7 8.78 16.40 -2.33
N ILE A 8 7.50 16.11 -2.16
CA ILE A 8 6.93 15.96 -0.81
C ILE A 8 7.41 14.68 -0.12
N LEU A 9 7.84 13.70 -0.88
CA LEU A 9 8.46 12.46 -0.41
C LEU A 9 9.69 12.21 -1.28
N SER A 10 10.88 12.45 -0.71
CA SER A 10 12.14 12.17 -1.40
C SER A 10 12.48 10.69 -1.30
N GLY A 11 12.92 10.09 -2.40
CA GLY A 11 13.36 8.70 -2.44
C GLY A 11 12.59 7.90 -3.48
N PHE A 12 12.58 6.57 -3.29
CA PHE A 12 11.92 5.65 -4.19
C PHE A 12 10.51 5.35 -3.70
N TYR A 13 9.55 6.17 -4.13
CA TYR A 13 8.15 6.05 -3.75
C TYR A 13 7.24 6.18 -4.99
N PRO A 14 7.30 5.18 -5.89
CA PRO A 14 6.53 5.21 -7.13
C PRO A 14 5.07 4.85 -6.91
N ASP A 15 4.24 5.18 -7.90
CA ASP A 15 2.84 4.79 -7.98
C ASP A 15 2.03 5.17 -6.73
N PRO A 16 2.01 6.44 -6.34
CA PRO A 16 1.30 6.84 -5.13
C PRO A 16 -0.22 6.73 -5.29
N SER A 17 -0.86 6.28 -4.22
CA SER A 17 -2.32 6.34 -4.06
C SER A 17 -2.62 7.00 -2.73
N ILE A 18 -3.60 7.90 -2.72
CA ILE A 18 -3.94 8.70 -1.56
C ILE A 18 -5.39 8.48 -1.16
N CYS A 19 -5.66 8.50 0.15
CA CYS A 19 -7.02 8.55 0.67
C CYS A 19 -7.12 9.54 1.82
N ARG A 20 -8.34 9.92 2.15
CA ARG A 20 -8.65 10.81 3.26
C ARG A 20 -9.55 10.08 4.25
N ALA A 21 -9.22 10.22 5.54
CA ALA A 21 -10.04 9.72 6.64
C ALA A 21 -10.20 10.86 7.66
N GLY A 22 -11.34 11.54 7.62
CA GLY A 22 -11.55 12.71 8.44
C GLY A 22 -10.63 13.86 8.03
N GLU A 23 -9.76 14.28 8.93
CA GLU A 23 -8.76 15.33 8.64
C GLU A 23 -7.39 14.77 8.32
N ASP A 24 -7.29 13.45 8.22
CA ASP A 24 -6.03 12.76 7.98
C ASP A 24 -5.93 12.28 6.53
N TYR A 25 -4.73 12.34 5.98
CA TYR A 25 -4.44 11.87 4.62
C TYR A 25 -3.38 10.79 4.70
N TYR A 26 -3.50 9.79 3.83
CA TYR A 26 -2.57 8.67 3.77
C TYR A 26 -2.15 8.41 2.34
N ILE A 27 -0.85 8.18 2.13
CA ILE A 27 -0.29 7.79 0.84
C ILE A 27 0.36 6.41 0.99
N VAL A 28 0.13 5.55 0.01
CA VAL A 28 0.81 4.26 -0.15
C VAL A 28 1.50 4.22 -1.50
N ASN A 29 2.55 3.40 -1.60
CA ASN A 29 3.37 3.29 -2.82
C ASN A 29 3.69 1.84 -3.14
N SER A 30 4.01 1.57 -4.41
CA SER A 30 4.57 0.28 -4.79
C SER A 30 5.90 0.05 -4.09
N SER A 31 6.24 -1.20 -3.85
CA SER A 31 7.49 -1.55 -3.20
C SER A 31 8.25 -2.66 -3.91
N PHE A 32 7.67 -3.26 -4.95
CA PHE A 32 8.29 -4.33 -5.72
C PHE A 32 8.79 -5.45 -4.80
N VAL A 33 10.09 -5.77 -4.85
CA VAL A 33 10.68 -6.82 -4.03
C VAL A 33 11.28 -6.31 -2.72
N TYR A 34 11.19 -5.01 -2.47
CA TYR A 34 11.75 -4.44 -1.25
C TYR A 34 10.86 -4.75 -0.05
N ALA A 35 11.48 -5.08 1.06
CA ALA A 35 10.80 -5.40 2.31
C ALA A 35 11.30 -4.50 3.44
N PRO A 36 10.41 -4.08 4.35
CA PRO A 36 8.97 -4.35 4.36
C PRO A 36 8.25 -3.65 3.21
N GLY A 37 7.09 -4.20 2.82
CA GLY A 37 6.37 -3.77 1.61
C GLY A 37 5.27 -2.76 1.85
N VAL A 38 5.00 -1.99 0.83
CA VAL A 38 3.97 -0.96 0.77
C VAL A 38 4.11 0.05 1.91
N PRO A 39 5.02 1.02 1.78
CA PRO A 39 5.14 2.07 2.79
C PRO A 39 3.86 2.89 2.85
N ILE A 40 3.50 3.32 4.05
CA ILE A 40 2.35 4.19 4.27
C ILE A 40 2.80 5.45 5.00
N PHE A 41 2.34 6.59 4.50
CA PHE A 41 2.66 7.92 5.01
C PHE A 41 1.40 8.62 5.44
N HIS A 42 1.52 9.50 6.41
CA HIS A 42 0.43 10.28 6.98
C HIS A 42 0.73 11.77 6.89
N SER A 43 -0.31 12.55 6.65
CA SER A 43 -0.25 14.02 6.70
C SER A 43 -1.60 14.58 7.15
N ARG A 44 -1.58 15.80 7.70
CA ARG A 44 -2.78 16.55 8.00
C ARG A 44 -2.93 17.80 7.16
N ASP A 45 -1.93 18.12 6.34
CA ASP A 45 -1.91 19.34 5.54
C ASP A 45 -1.52 19.11 4.06
N LEU A 46 -1.26 17.86 3.66
CA LEU A 46 -0.84 17.46 2.32
C LEU A 46 0.57 17.94 1.92
N ALA A 47 1.22 18.71 2.79
CA ALA A 47 2.54 19.24 2.53
C ALA A 47 3.63 18.53 3.33
N HIS A 48 3.33 18.18 4.57
CA HIS A 48 4.26 17.54 5.50
C HIS A 48 3.82 16.11 5.74
N TRP A 49 4.68 15.16 5.40
CA TRP A 49 4.40 13.72 5.42
C TRP A 49 5.35 12.99 6.35
N GLU A 50 4.82 12.01 7.06
CA GLU A 50 5.59 11.17 7.97
C GLU A 50 5.26 9.72 7.67
N GLN A 51 6.29 8.88 7.54
CA GLN A 51 6.08 7.45 7.36
C GLN A 51 5.62 6.85 8.69
N ILE A 52 4.46 6.20 8.69
CA ILE A 52 3.89 5.59 9.88
C ILE A 52 4.09 4.07 9.93
N GLY A 53 4.59 3.48 8.86
CA GLY A 53 4.84 2.05 8.82
C GLY A 53 4.90 1.51 7.41
N ASN A 54 4.71 0.19 7.32
CA ASN A 54 4.58 -0.54 6.07
C ASN A 54 3.39 -1.49 6.21
N ILE A 55 2.53 -1.51 5.20
CA ILE A 55 1.30 -2.33 5.26
C ILE A 55 1.64 -3.81 5.29
N LEU A 56 2.66 -4.23 4.52
CA LEU A 56 3.10 -5.62 4.47
C LEU A 56 4.40 -5.74 5.26
N ASP A 57 4.28 -5.94 6.56
CA ASP A 57 5.43 -5.95 7.47
C ASP A 57 5.86 -7.36 7.91
N ARG A 58 5.16 -8.40 7.45
CA ARG A 58 5.46 -9.79 7.78
C ARG A 58 5.91 -10.54 6.53
N PRO A 59 6.93 -11.43 6.64
CA PRO A 59 7.45 -12.16 5.47
C PRO A 59 6.39 -12.93 4.69
N GLU A 60 5.43 -13.54 5.36
CA GLU A 60 4.38 -14.31 4.70
C GLU A 60 3.42 -13.45 3.87
N GLN A 61 3.37 -12.14 4.11
CA GLN A 61 2.56 -11.19 3.35
C GLN A 61 3.28 -10.73 2.08
N LEU A 62 4.58 -10.99 1.97
CA LEU A 62 5.41 -10.50 0.89
C LEU A 62 6.29 -11.62 0.33
N PRO A 63 5.69 -12.66 -0.28
CA PRO A 63 6.48 -13.73 -0.88
C PRO A 63 7.09 -13.25 -2.20
N VAL A 64 8.39 -12.96 -2.19
CA VAL A 64 9.11 -12.45 -3.36
C VAL A 64 10.40 -13.21 -3.65
N LYS A 65 10.63 -14.34 -2.96
CA LYS A 65 11.84 -15.13 -3.14
C LYS A 65 11.98 -15.58 -4.60
N GLY A 66 13.14 -15.35 -5.17
CA GLY A 66 13.40 -15.71 -6.57
C GLY A 66 12.88 -14.71 -7.59
N SER A 67 12.26 -13.63 -7.14
CA SER A 67 11.74 -12.59 -8.04
C SER A 67 12.84 -11.69 -8.54
N GLU A 68 12.65 -11.16 -9.74
CA GLU A 68 13.50 -10.10 -10.25
C GLU A 68 13.16 -8.77 -9.59
N ILE A 69 14.09 -7.82 -9.66
CA ILE A 69 13.95 -6.54 -8.95
C ILE A 69 12.74 -5.72 -9.39
N SER A 70 12.26 -5.93 -10.59
CA SER A 70 11.07 -5.23 -11.13
C SER A 70 9.77 -5.98 -10.91
N GLN A 71 9.78 -7.06 -10.14
CA GLN A 71 8.61 -7.86 -9.79
C GLN A 71 8.15 -7.53 -8.36
N GLY A 72 7.30 -8.38 -7.78
CA GLY A 72 6.78 -8.17 -6.42
C GLY A 72 5.52 -7.33 -6.40
N ILE A 73 5.48 -6.33 -5.53
CA ILE A 73 4.28 -5.53 -5.30
C ILE A 73 4.21 -4.35 -6.24
N TYR A 74 3.17 -4.32 -7.06
CA TYR A 74 2.89 -3.23 -7.99
C TYR A 74 2.00 -2.18 -7.35
N ALA A 75 1.52 -1.24 -8.16
CA ALA A 75 0.80 -0.05 -7.71
C ALA A 75 -0.38 -0.40 -6.79
N PRO A 76 -0.34 -0.01 -5.52
CA PRO A 76 -1.46 -0.21 -4.61
C PRO A 76 -2.50 0.89 -4.77
N THR A 77 -3.73 0.58 -4.33
CA THR A 77 -4.79 1.57 -4.20
C THR A 77 -5.29 1.52 -2.77
N ILE A 78 -5.35 2.67 -2.12
CA ILE A 78 -5.88 2.78 -0.76
C ILE A 78 -7.21 3.53 -0.76
N ARG A 79 -8.16 3.06 0.06
CA ARG A 79 -9.45 3.72 0.28
C ARG A 79 -9.81 3.61 1.75
N PHE A 80 -10.59 4.57 2.20
CA PHE A 80 -11.18 4.56 3.53
C PHE A 80 -12.69 4.62 3.39
N HIS A 81 -13.39 3.70 4.04
CA HIS A 81 -14.85 3.67 4.01
C HIS A 81 -15.38 3.06 5.29
N ASP A 82 -16.32 3.78 5.90
CA ASP A 82 -17.07 3.30 7.06
C ASP A 82 -16.18 2.76 8.19
N GLY A 83 -15.15 3.55 8.53
CA GLY A 83 -14.25 3.24 9.64
C GLY A 83 -13.16 2.24 9.32
N LEU A 84 -13.03 1.79 8.07
CA LEU A 84 -12.08 0.76 7.70
C LEU A 84 -11.25 1.20 6.51
N PHE A 85 -9.93 0.97 6.59
CA PHE A 85 -9.02 1.15 5.47
C PHE A 85 -8.97 -0.11 4.63
N TYR A 86 -8.94 0.07 3.32
CA TYR A 86 -8.80 -0.99 2.34
C TYR A 86 -7.59 -0.68 1.46
N MET A 87 -6.71 -1.65 1.27
CA MET A 87 -5.63 -1.54 0.28
C MET A 87 -5.67 -2.76 -0.61
N ILE A 88 -5.72 -2.53 -1.92
CA ILE A 88 -5.69 -3.60 -2.91
C ILE A 88 -4.46 -3.40 -3.79
N THR A 89 -3.78 -4.49 -4.09
CA THR A 89 -2.63 -4.47 -4.99
C THR A 89 -2.42 -5.86 -5.58
N THR A 90 -1.35 -6.00 -6.35
CA THR A 90 -0.97 -7.26 -6.98
C THR A 90 0.47 -7.58 -6.61
N ASN A 91 0.70 -8.82 -6.18
CA ASN A 91 2.04 -9.37 -6.14
C ASN A 91 2.23 -10.17 -7.43
N VAL A 92 2.96 -9.60 -8.39
CA VAL A 92 3.14 -10.24 -9.69
C VAL A 92 4.05 -11.46 -9.62
N SER A 93 4.75 -11.64 -8.52
CA SER A 93 5.61 -12.81 -8.30
C SER A 93 4.81 -14.01 -7.79
N TYR A 94 3.88 -13.78 -6.87
CA TYR A 94 3.15 -14.85 -6.19
C TYR A 94 1.74 -14.41 -5.81
N GLY A 95 0.76 -15.21 -6.15
CA GLY A 95 -0.60 -15.07 -5.66
C GLY A 95 -1.48 -14.06 -6.37
N GLY A 96 -0.93 -13.13 -7.13
CA GLY A 96 -1.72 -12.15 -7.86
C GLY A 96 -2.36 -11.09 -6.97
N ASN A 97 -3.62 -10.78 -7.23
CA ASN A 97 -4.34 -9.72 -6.53
C ASN A 97 -4.70 -10.11 -5.11
N PHE A 98 -4.57 -9.17 -4.20
CA PHE A 98 -5.01 -9.36 -2.82
C PHE A 98 -5.48 -8.04 -2.22
N ILE A 99 -6.24 -8.15 -1.15
CA ILE A 99 -6.73 -7.00 -0.39
C ILE A 99 -6.33 -7.16 1.07
N VAL A 100 -5.95 -6.07 1.69
CA VAL A 100 -5.75 -5.99 3.14
C VAL A 100 -6.67 -4.93 3.71
N THR A 101 -7.11 -5.14 4.93
CA THR A 101 -7.96 -4.19 5.64
C THR A 101 -7.43 -3.93 7.04
N ALA A 102 -7.69 -2.74 7.56
CA ALA A 102 -7.31 -2.38 8.92
C ALA A 102 -8.19 -1.26 9.43
N LYS A 103 -8.45 -1.26 10.73
CA LYS A 103 -9.09 -0.13 11.42
C LYS A 103 -8.08 0.96 11.68
N ASP A 104 -6.84 0.57 12.00
CA ASP A 104 -5.72 1.48 12.25
C ASP A 104 -4.82 1.47 11.01
N PRO A 105 -4.55 2.63 10.40
CA PRO A 105 -3.71 2.67 9.20
C PRO A 105 -2.27 2.23 9.45
N ALA A 106 -1.81 2.22 10.70
CA ALA A 106 -0.51 1.68 11.07
C ALA A 106 -0.54 0.15 11.27
N GLY A 107 -1.70 -0.48 11.11
CA GLY A 107 -1.87 -1.92 11.24
C GLY A 107 -2.18 -2.39 12.65
N PRO A 108 -2.29 -3.70 12.88
CA PRO A 108 -2.08 -4.77 11.90
C PRO A 108 -3.21 -4.90 10.88
N VAL A 109 -2.93 -5.59 9.78
CA VAL A 109 -3.88 -5.75 8.70
C VAL A 109 -4.40 -7.18 8.60
N SER A 110 -5.63 -7.34 8.12
CA SER A 110 -6.17 -8.60 7.64
C SER A 110 -5.85 -8.76 6.16
N TYR A 111 -5.39 -9.92 5.76
CA TYR A 111 -4.88 -10.19 4.42
C TYR A 111 -5.75 -11.25 3.74
N THR A 112 -6.22 -10.95 2.54
CA THR A 112 -7.06 -11.87 1.77
C THR A 112 -6.65 -11.87 0.30
N HIS A 113 -6.34 -13.04 -0.24
CA HIS A 113 -6.13 -13.20 -1.67
C HIS A 113 -7.46 -13.09 -2.41
N LEU A 114 -7.41 -12.39 -3.55
CA LEU A 114 -8.54 -12.28 -4.45
C LEU A 114 -8.31 -13.21 -5.63
N ARG A 115 -9.32 -14.00 -5.96
CA ARG A 115 -9.29 -14.83 -7.15
C ARG A 115 -9.90 -14.03 -8.30
N ALA A 116 -9.05 -13.64 -9.22
CA ALA A 116 -9.45 -12.74 -10.29
C ALA A 116 -10.42 -13.40 -11.29
N HIS A 117 -10.32 -14.68 -11.49
CA HIS A 117 -11.08 -15.36 -12.53
C HIS A 117 -11.76 -16.59 -11.99
N GLU A 118 -12.65 -16.34 -11.14
CA GLU A 118 -13.48 -17.38 -10.60
C GLU A 118 -14.31 -18.08 -11.66
N THR A 119 -14.34 -17.42 -12.67
CA THR A 119 -15.01 -18.00 -13.82
C THR A 119 -14.12 -18.99 -14.49
N LYS A 120 -13.80 -18.76 -14.62
CA LYS A 120 -13.28 -19.27 -15.35
C LYS A 120 -13.32 -19.98 -16.01
N ALA A 121 -13.52 -19.68 -15.97
CA ALA A 121 -13.48 -20.15 -16.40
C ALA A 121 -13.40 -20.56 -16.97
N ASN A 122 -13.65 -20.50 -17.02
CA ASN A 122 -13.45 -20.58 -17.35
C ASN A 122 -13.38 -20.76 -17.73
#